data_ed2b016ef8bc933c9e94423be61cb5ac
#
_entry.id   ed2b016ef8bc933c9e94423be61cb5ac
#
_cell.length_a   1.000
_cell.length_b   1.000
_cell.length_c   1.000
_cell.angle_alpha   90.00
_cell.angle_beta   90.00
_cell.angle_gamma   90.00
#
_symmetry.space_group_name_H-M   'P 1'
#
loop_
_entity.id
_entity.type
_entity.pdbx_description
1 polymer ?
#
loop_
_entity_poly.entity_id
_entity_poly.type
_entity_poly.pdbx_seq_one_letter_code
_entity_poly.pdbx_strand_id
1 'polypeptide(L)'
;MRPIAIFRHLAIEGPGYLAEFLDARAIPWTLIAVDAGAQVPNDPHDFAGLVFMGGPMSVNDDLPWISGSLDLIRQAVAADIPVLGHCLGGQLMAKALGGTVTRNPVKEIGWGAVTVADTDSARAWFGDVTEFEA
;
A
#
# COMPACT_ATOMS: atom_id res chain seq x y z
N MET A 1 -19.10 4.53 -9.15
CA MET A 1 -17.96 3.67 -8.76
C MET A 1 -17.29 4.30 -7.55
N ARG A 2 -17.04 3.51 -6.51
CA ARG A 2 -16.30 3.98 -5.34
C ARG A 2 -14.84 4.27 -5.74
N PRO A 3 -14.21 5.32 -5.19
CA PRO A 3 -12.83 5.64 -5.53
C PRO A 3 -11.84 4.65 -4.90
N ILE A 4 -10.63 4.59 -5.45
CA ILE A 4 -9.48 3.99 -4.79
C ILE A 4 -8.89 5.03 -3.84
N ALA A 5 -8.70 4.69 -2.57
CA ALA A 5 -8.00 5.55 -1.62
C ALA A 5 -6.49 5.35 -1.73
N ILE A 6 -5.74 6.41 -1.96
CA ILE A 6 -4.28 6.38 -2.02
C ILE A 6 -3.71 7.19 -0.85
N PHE A 7 -3.04 6.51 0.06
CA PHE A 7 -2.45 7.09 1.27
C PHE A 7 -1.02 7.54 0.99
N ARG A 8 -0.80 8.83 1.12
CA ARG A 8 0.53 9.47 1.00
C ARG A 8 1.11 9.74 2.39
N HIS A 9 2.37 9.38 2.59
CA HIS A 9 3.07 9.53 3.87
C HIS A 9 4.19 10.57 3.82
N LEU A 10 4.60 10.99 2.63
CA LEU A 10 5.58 12.04 2.38
C LEU A 10 5.20 12.79 1.11
N ALA A 11 5.33 14.12 1.12
CA ALA A 11 4.86 14.98 0.02
C ALA A 11 5.46 14.62 -1.35
N ILE A 12 6.72 14.18 -1.39
CA ILE A 12 7.42 13.78 -2.61
C ILE A 12 7.18 12.33 -3.03
N GLU A 13 6.53 11.52 -2.21
CA GLU A 13 6.20 10.12 -2.49
C GLU A 13 4.70 9.94 -2.72
N GLY A 14 4.18 10.66 -3.71
CA GLY A 14 2.78 10.56 -4.14
C GLY A 14 2.51 9.33 -5.01
N PRO A 15 1.30 9.25 -5.60
CA PRO A 15 0.87 8.08 -6.36
C PRO A 15 1.60 7.89 -7.71
N GLY A 16 2.31 8.90 -8.20
CA GLY A 16 3.12 8.79 -9.42
C GLY A 16 2.36 8.17 -10.60
N TYR A 17 3.01 7.23 -11.28
CA TYR A 17 2.44 6.56 -12.44
C TYR A 17 1.11 5.83 -12.15
N LEU A 18 0.87 5.39 -10.92
CA LEU A 18 -0.40 4.77 -10.56
C LEU A 18 -1.58 5.73 -10.79
N ALA A 19 -1.43 7.02 -10.46
CA ALA A 19 -2.47 8.01 -10.72
C ALA A 19 -2.73 8.16 -12.22
N GLU A 20 -1.69 8.28 -13.03
CA GLU A 20 -1.80 8.35 -14.49
C GLU A 20 -2.50 7.10 -15.08
N PHE A 21 -2.16 5.94 -14.56
CA PHE A 21 -2.78 4.68 -14.96
C PHE A 21 -4.27 4.64 -14.63
N LEU A 22 -4.67 5.10 -13.44
CA LEU A 22 -6.07 5.14 -13.01
C LEU A 22 -6.86 6.17 -13.83
N ASP A 23 -6.29 7.35 -14.05
CA ASP A 23 -6.89 8.42 -14.85
C ASP A 23 -7.13 7.98 -16.30
N ALA A 24 -6.13 7.34 -16.91
CA ALA A 24 -6.23 6.81 -18.28
C ALA A 24 -7.35 5.77 -18.45
N ARG A 25 -7.79 5.14 -17.36
CA ARG A 25 -8.87 4.14 -17.33
C ARG A 25 -10.18 4.68 -16.74
N ALA A 26 -10.24 5.98 -16.45
CA ALA A 26 -11.38 6.62 -15.79
C ALA A 26 -11.79 5.91 -14.48
N ILE A 27 -10.80 5.38 -13.75
CA ILE A 27 -10.99 4.81 -12.42
C ILE A 27 -10.84 5.93 -11.39
N PRO A 28 -11.90 6.27 -10.63
CA PRO A 28 -11.82 7.34 -9.66
C PRO A 28 -10.88 6.97 -8.50
N TRP A 29 -10.12 7.94 -8.05
CA TRP A 29 -9.27 7.80 -6.87
C TRP A 29 -9.26 9.07 -6.03
N THR A 30 -8.87 8.96 -4.79
CA THR A 30 -8.73 10.07 -3.86
C THR A 30 -7.42 9.96 -3.08
N LEU A 31 -6.74 11.10 -2.92
CA LEU A 31 -5.52 11.18 -2.13
C LEU A 31 -5.85 11.46 -0.67
N ILE A 32 -5.32 10.64 0.22
CA ILE A 32 -5.37 10.83 1.67
C ILE A 32 -3.96 11.18 2.14
N ALA A 33 -3.68 12.47 2.25
CA ALA A 33 -2.37 13.00 2.60
C ALA A 33 -2.19 13.03 4.12
N VAL A 34 -1.85 11.88 4.72
CA VAL A 34 -1.63 11.80 6.18
C VAL A 34 -0.45 12.65 6.65
N ASP A 35 0.55 12.85 5.79
CA ASP A 35 1.67 13.77 6.00
C ASP A 35 1.24 15.23 6.12
N ALA A 36 0.11 15.58 5.54
CA ALA A 36 -0.50 16.92 5.62
C ALA A 36 -1.65 17.00 6.64
N GLY A 37 -1.81 16.01 7.50
CA GLY A 37 -2.80 15.98 8.58
C GLY A 37 -4.15 15.40 8.21
N ALA A 38 -4.30 14.78 7.02
CA ALA A 38 -5.52 14.07 6.68
C ALA A 38 -5.75 12.89 7.63
N GLN A 39 -6.99 12.74 8.06
CA GLN A 39 -7.40 11.63 8.92
C GLN A 39 -7.44 10.32 8.14
N VAL A 40 -6.97 9.24 8.75
CA VAL A 40 -7.18 7.90 8.22
C VAL A 40 -8.66 7.54 8.39
N PRO A 41 -9.37 7.12 7.33
CA PRO A 41 -10.75 6.67 7.44
C PRO A 41 -10.91 5.49 8.38
N ASN A 42 -12.05 5.41 9.05
CA ASN A 42 -12.36 4.32 9.96
C ASN A 42 -13.06 3.13 9.28
N ASP A 43 -13.55 3.34 8.05
CA ASP A 43 -14.33 2.34 7.32
C ASP A 43 -13.80 2.21 5.88
N PRO A 44 -13.40 1.01 5.44
CA PRO A 44 -12.92 0.79 4.09
C PRO A 44 -14.04 0.68 3.04
N HIS A 45 -15.31 0.54 3.44
CA HIS A 45 -16.42 0.28 2.50
C HIS A 45 -16.75 1.44 1.58
N ASP A 46 -16.24 2.65 1.88
CA ASP A 46 -16.38 3.82 0.99
C ASP A 46 -15.46 3.74 -0.24
N PHE A 47 -14.54 2.77 -0.26
CA PHE A 47 -13.51 2.64 -1.29
C PHE A 47 -13.62 1.33 -2.06
N ALA A 48 -13.19 1.37 -3.32
CA ALA A 48 -13.08 0.18 -4.17
C ALA A 48 -11.76 -0.58 -3.93
N GLY A 49 -10.77 0.07 -3.32
CA GLY A 49 -9.48 -0.47 -2.96
C GLY A 49 -8.66 0.54 -2.17
N LEU A 50 -7.64 0.08 -1.50
CA LEU A 50 -6.71 0.89 -0.70
C LEU A 50 -5.29 0.74 -1.23
N VAL A 51 -4.57 1.84 -1.36
CA VAL A 51 -3.16 1.85 -1.76
C VAL A 51 -2.36 2.65 -0.73
N PHE A 52 -1.39 2.01 -0.11
CA PHE A 52 -0.48 2.64 0.85
C PHE A 52 0.88 2.85 0.19
N MET A 53 1.24 4.11 -0.03
CA MET A 53 2.50 4.51 -0.66
C MET A 53 3.68 4.39 0.30
N GLY A 54 4.88 4.60 -0.21
CA GLY A 54 6.12 4.57 0.53
C GLY A 54 6.37 5.77 1.44
N GLY A 55 7.50 5.72 2.13
CA GLY A 55 8.00 6.77 2.99
C GLY A 55 9.27 6.33 3.73
N PRO A 56 10.03 7.28 4.29
CA PRO A 56 11.26 6.97 5.02
C PRO A 56 11.04 6.40 6.42
N MET A 57 9.78 6.41 6.88
CA MET A 57 9.40 5.93 8.21
C MET A 57 9.44 4.40 8.27
N SER A 58 9.47 3.87 9.49
CA SER A 58 9.18 2.46 9.78
C SER A 58 7.74 2.31 10.30
N VAL A 59 7.10 1.19 10.00
CA VAL A 59 5.83 0.82 10.64
C VAL A 59 5.97 0.66 12.16
N ASN A 60 7.19 0.51 12.66
CA ASN A 60 7.50 0.40 14.10
C ASN A 60 7.73 1.76 14.78
N ASP A 61 7.66 2.86 14.01
CA ASP A 61 7.74 4.20 14.59
C ASP A 61 6.45 4.56 15.35
N ASP A 62 6.59 5.48 16.30
CA ASP A 62 5.44 6.00 17.05
C ASP A 62 4.83 7.20 16.31
N LEU A 63 3.99 6.91 15.33
CA LEU A 63 3.31 7.91 14.51
C LEU A 63 1.78 7.74 14.64
N PRO A 64 1.03 8.86 14.77
CA PRO A 64 -0.39 8.81 15.16
C PRO A 64 -1.30 8.13 14.12
N TRP A 65 -0.91 8.11 12.85
CA TRP A 65 -1.70 7.52 11.77
C TRP A 65 -1.47 6.01 11.59
N ILE A 66 -0.43 5.42 12.20
CA ILE A 66 -0.08 4.01 11.99
C ILE A 66 -1.18 3.10 12.52
N SER A 67 -1.63 3.29 13.76
CA SER A 67 -2.66 2.43 14.37
C SER A 67 -3.94 2.40 13.54
N GLY A 68 -4.44 3.56 13.12
CA GLY A 68 -5.63 3.65 12.26
C GLY A 68 -5.43 2.98 10.89
N SER A 69 -4.23 3.12 10.30
CA SER A 69 -3.89 2.45 9.04
C SER A 69 -3.90 0.92 9.17
N LEU A 70 -3.34 0.38 10.26
CA LEU A 70 -3.36 -1.06 10.52
C LEU A 70 -4.79 -1.59 10.68
N ASP A 71 -5.63 -0.86 11.41
CA ASP A 71 -7.03 -1.24 11.61
C ASP A 71 -7.83 -1.20 10.31
N LEU A 72 -7.62 -0.16 9.50
CA LEU A 72 -8.26 -0.04 8.19
C LEU A 72 -7.85 -1.17 7.23
N ILE A 73 -6.58 -1.55 7.21
CA ILE A 73 -6.08 -2.67 6.41
C ILE A 73 -6.74 -3.99 6.85
N ARG A 74 -6.82 -4.26 8.16
CA ARG A 74 -7.48 -5.48 8.67
C ARG A 74 -8.94 -5.55 8.26
N GLN A 75 -9.65 -4.43 8.37
CA GLN A 75 -11.06 -4.35 7.97
C GLN A 75 -11.22 -4.56 6.47
N ALA A 76 -10.36 -3.95 5.64
CA ALA A 76 -10.39 -4.10 4.19
C ALA A 76 -10.18 -5.55 3.76
N VAL A 77 -9.16 -6.22 4.33
CA VAL A 77 -8.88 -7.64 4.05
C VAL A 77 -10.05 -8.52 4.48
N ALA A 78 -10.63 -8.28 5.67
CA ALA A 78 -11.80 -9.03 6.15
C ALA A 78 -13.05 -8.83 5.27
N ALA A 79 -13.16 -7.69 4.60
CA ALA A 79 -14.25 -7.33 3.69
C ALA A 79 -13.96 -7.67 2.21
N ASP A 80 -12.85 -8.36 1.93
CA ASP A 80 -12.39 -8.69 0.57
C ASP A 80 -12.21 -7.45 -0.34
N ILE A 81 -11.81 -6.32 0.26
CA ILE A 81 -11.46 -5.09 -0.44
C ILE A 81 -9.96 -5.15 -0.75
N PRO A 82 -9.55 -4.98 -2.03
CA PRO A 82 -8.15 -5.06 -2.42
C PRO A 82 -7.27 -4.03 -1.69
N VAL A 83 -6.10 -4.47 -1.24
CA VAL A 83 -5.09 -3.61 -0.61
C VAL A 83 -3.75 -3.79 -1.32
N LEU A 84 -3.13 -2.68 -1.72
CA LEU A 84 -1.79 -2.63 -2.29
C LEU A 84 -0.88 -1.84 -1.35
N GLY A 85 0.27 -2.41 -1.01
CA GLY A 85 1.30 -1.74 -0.20
C GLY A 85 2.60 -1.62 -0.96
N HIS A 86 3.13 -0.40 -1.06
CA HIS A 86 4.40 -0.10 -1.68
C HIS A 86 5.41 0.35 -0.62
N CYS A 87 6.55 -0.35 -0.48
CA CYS A 87 7.61 -0.06 0.49
C CYS A 87 7.05 -0.02 1.93
N LEU A 88 6.97 1.16 2.56
CA LEU A 88 6.32 1.36 3.87
C LEU A 88 4.90 0.76 3.90
N GLY A 89 4.15 0.89 2.82
CA GLY A 89 2.82 0.30 2.69
C GLY A 89 2.84 -1.22 2.83
N GLY A 90 3.86 -1.89 2.28
CA GLY A 90 4.08 -3.33 2.48
C GLY A 90 4.37 -3.69 3.94
N GLN A 91 5.13 -2.86 4.65
CA GLN A 91 5.37 -3.03 6.09
C GLN A 91 4.07 -2.88 6.91
N LEU A 92 3.23 -1.90 6.56
CA LEU A 92 1.91 -1.71 7.19
C LEU A 92 1.03 -2.95 7.00
N MET A 93 0.98 -3.49 5.77
CA MET A 93 0.23 -4.72 5.49
C MET A 93 0.76 -5.91 6.28
N ALA A 94 2.07 -6.13 6.30
CA ALA A 94 2.70 -7.22 7.04
C ALA A 94 2.34 -7.15 8.53
N LYS A 95 2.49 -5.98 9.15
CA LYS A 95 2.17 -5.79 10.57
C LYS A 95 0.66 -5.92 10.84
N ALA A 96 -0.18 -5.36 10.00
CA ALA A 96 -1.63 -5.46 10.12
C ALA A 96 -2.12 -6.90 10.14
N LEU A 97 -1.50 -7.76 9.33
CA LEU A 97 -1.87 -9.17 9.15
C LEU A 97 -1.12 -10.14 10.09
N GLY A 98 -0.46 -9.63 11.10
CA GLY A 98 0.20 -10.43 12.15
C GLY A 98 1.64 -10.81 11.84
N GLY A 99 2.23 -10.27 10.78
CA GLY A 99 3.65 -10.43 10.47
C GLY A 99 4.54 -9.57 11.36
N THR A 100 5.83 -9.89 11.37
CA THR A 100 6.85 -9.14 12.09
C THR A 100 7.71 -8.37 11.10
N VAL A 101 7.88 -7.07 11.34
CA VAL A 101 8.75 -6.19 10.56
C VAL A 101 9.97 -5.85 11.40
N THR A 102 11.15 -6.19 10.91
CA THR A 102 12.44 -5.94 11.59
C THR A 102 13.40 -5.20 10.67
N ARG A 103 14.44 -4.61 11.26
CA ARG A 103 15.50 -3.95 10.50
C ARG A 103 16.33 -4.99 9.75
N ASN A 104 16.53 -4.78 8.44
CA ASN A 104 17.49 -5.57 7.68
C ASN A 104 18.92 -5.35 8.17
N PRO A 105 19.75 -6.39 8.21
CA PRO A 105 21.17 -6.25 8.52
C PRO A 105 21.94 -5.44 7.46
N VAL A 106 21.46 -5.48 6.21
CA VAL A 106 22.03 -4.72 5.07
C VAL A 106 20.91 -3.92 4.44
N LYS A 107 21.16 -2.62 4.17
CA LYS A 107 20.21 -1.77 3.44
C LYS A 107 20.11 -2.25 1.98
N GLU A 108 18.88 -2.40 1.51
CA GLU A 108 18.58 -2.63 0.08
C GLU A 108 18.39 -1.28 -0.59
N ILE A 109 19.34 -0.90 -1.45
CA ILE A 109 19.32 0.35 -2.21
C ILE A 109 19.69 0.03 -3.66
N GLY A 110 18.85 0.50 -4.58
CA GLY A 110 19.04 0.27 -6.02
C GLY A 110 18.05 -0.76 -6.57
N TRP A 111 18.27 -1.14 -7.80
CA TRP A 111 17.42 -2.09 -8.52
C TRP A 111 17.80 -3.53 -8.16
N GLY A 112 16.78 -4.36 -7.94
CA GLY A 112 16.96 -5.77 -7.66
C GLY A 112 15.91 -6.63 -8.35
N ALA A 113 16.24 -7.90 -8.59
CA ALA A 113 15.31 -8.84 -9.17
C ALA A 113 14.24 -9.26 -8.15
N VAL A 114 12.98 -9.25 -8.59
CA VAL A 114 11.82 -9.71 -7.83
C VAL A 114 11.21 -10.90 -8.56
N THR A 115 11.09 -12.03 -7.88
CA THR A 115 10.43 -13.23 -8.42
C THR A 115 9.01 -13.31 -7.89
N VAL A 116 8.05 -13.45 -8.79
CA VAL A 116 6.64 -13.64 -8.44
C VAL A 116 6.41 -15.08 -8.01
N ALA A 117 5.76 -15.28 -6.88
CA ALA A 117 5.45 -16.63 -6.38
C ALA A 117 4.50 -17.35 -7.35
N ASP A 118 4.72 -18.66 -7.53
CA ASP A 118 3.85 -19.50 -8.38
C ASP A 118 2.60 -19.96 -7.59
N THR A 119 1.69 -19.02 -7.38
CA THR A 119 0.41 -19.24 -6.69
C THR A 119 -0.74 -18.64 -7.47
N ASP A 120 -1.97 -19.10 -7.24
CA ASP A 120 -3.17 -18.54 -7.88
C ASP A 120 -3.38 -17.07 -7.50
N SER A 121 -3.14 -16.71 -6.24
CA SER A 121 -3.20 -15.31 -5.79
C SER A 121 -2.19 -14.43 -6.51
N ALA A 122 -0.94 -14.88 -6.64
CA ALA A 122 0.09 -14.13 -7.34
C ALA A 122 -0.27 -13.96 -8.82
N ARG A 123 -0.76 -14.99 -9.48
CA ARG A 123 -1.24 -14.91 -10.87
C ARG A 123 -2.42 -13.93 -11.04
N ALA A 124 -3.33 -13.87 -10.07
CA ALA A 124 -4.44 -12.92 -10.09
C ALA A 124 -3.96 -11.46 -10.05
N TRP A 125 -2.86 -11.17 -9.35
CA TRP A 125 -2.28 -9.82 -9.24
C TRP A 125 -1.32 -9.46 -10.38
N PHE A 126 -0.48 -10.40 -10.79
CA PHE A 126 0.63 -10.16 -11.72
C PHE A 126 0.40 -10.72 -13.13
N GLY A 127 -0.70 -11.45 -13.36
CA GLY A 127 -0.94 -12.10 -14.65
C GLY A 127 0.17 -13.08 -15.00
N ASP A 128 0.72 -12.94 -16.20
CA ASP A 128 1.80 -13.81 -16.70
C ASP A 128 3.21 -13.34 -16.30
N VAL A 129 3.31 -12.25 -15.52
CA VAL A 129 4.62 -11.75 -15.05
C VAL A 129 5.15 -12.68 -13.98
N THR A 130 6.35 -13.25 -14.21
CA THR A 130 7.02 -14.17 -13.27
C THR A 130 8.23 -13.53 -12.60
N GLU A 131 8.80 -12.50 -13.20
CA GLU A 131 9.98 -11.80 -12.71
C GLU A 131 9.98 -10.35 -13.21
N PHE A 132 10.46 -9.42 -12.41
CA PHE A 132 10.67 -8.01 -12.78
C PHE A 132 11.79 -7.40 -11.93
N GLU A 133 12.22 -6.20 -12.28
CA GLU A 133 13.16 -5.41 -11.48
C GLU A 133 12.42 -4.27 -10.76
N ALA A 134 12.77 -4.06 -9.47
CA ALA A 134 12.22 -3.01 -8.62
C ALA A 134 13.31 -2.41 -7.70
#